data_2d58ca4f2d42272d42a211e0ccc4925d
#
_entry.id   2d58ca4f2d42272d42a211e0ccc4925d
#
_cell.length_a   1.000
_cell.length_b   1.000
_cell.length_c   1.000
_cell.angle_alpha   90.00
_cell.angle_beta   90.00
_cell.angle_gamma   90.00
#
_symmetry.space_group_name_H-M   'P 1'
#
loop_
_entity.id
_entity.type
_entity.pdbx_description
1 polymer ?
#
loop_
_entity_poly.entity_id
_entity_poly.type
_entity_poly.pdbx_seq_one_letter_code
_entity_poly.pdbx_strand_id
1 'polypeptide(L)'
;LIRRWGDKLRERRTIEQDLRQAIQEGELHLVYQPQAKIHTGEVTGFEALVRWKHPIRGDVPPGLFIPIAEESSLILAVGEWVLREACREAATWTRPLTIAVNVSARQLIDTGLAELIQSILAETQLSPERLEIEVTETALISDPSRALETLNRLKVLGVTIAMDDFGTGYSSLSNVREFPLDKIKIDRSFIKAVHANKQAAAIVRAVRLLCDGLGLPVIAEGVETPDELHFLRKEGFTDAQGYLLGAPVPASEIARLVFNNVILLPSTRVRIVSEAAAQ
;
A
#
# COMPACT_ATOMS: atom_id res chain seq x y z
N LEU A 1 28.61 20.45 13.58
CA LEU A 1 27.39 19.74 14.01
C LEU A 1 26.22 20.72 14.19
N ILE A 2 26.33 21.80 14.94
CA ILE A 2 25.25 22.77 15.25
C ILE A 2 24.70 23.47 14.00
N ARG A 3 25.54 23.92 13.04
CA ARG A 3 25.08 24.52 11.78
C ARG A 3 24.24 23.55 10.95
N ARG A 4 24.65 22.31 10.82
CA ARG A 4 23.93 21.26 10.07
C ARG A 4 22.56 20.92 10.67
N TRP A 5 22.40 21.06 11.98
CA TRP A 5 21.12 20.89 12.68
C TRP A 5 20.15 22.07 12.41
N GLY A 6 20.68 23.29 12.46
CA GLY A 6 19.88 24.49 12.15
C GLY A 6 19.37 24.52 10.73
N ASP A 7 20.18 24.05 9.77
CA ASP A 7 19.79 24.00 8.36
C ASP A 7 18.70 22.97 8.10
N LYS A 8 18.79 21.78 8.71
CA LYS A 8 17.72 20.74 8.64
C LYS A 8 16.40 21.20 9.23
N LEU A 9 16.41 21.91 10.37
CA LEU A 9 15.21 22.45 10.98
C LEU A 9 14.53 23.53 10.11
N ARG A 10 15.34 24.39 9.47
CA ARG A 10 14.82 25.40 8.52
C ARG A 10 14.22 24.75 7.29
N GLU A 11 14.90 23.77 6.72
CA GLU A 11 14.41 23.01 5.57
C GLU A 11 13.08 22.34 5.85
N ARG A 12 12.93 21.66 7.01
CA ARG A 12 11.68 21.05 7.43
C ARG A 12 10.54 22.05 7.55
N ARG A 13 10.79 23.22 8.16
CA ARG A 13 9.78 24.29 8.27
C ARG A 13 9.37 24.83 6.91
N THR A 14 10.33 24.98 5.99
CA THR A 14 10.04 25.42 4.63
C THR A 14 9.16 24.39 3.92
N ILE A 15 9.52 23.10 3.99
CA ILE A 15 8.72 22.02 3.39
C ILE A 15 7.31 21.96 4.00
N GLU A 16 7.16 22.17 5.31
CA GLU A 16 5.86 22.24 5.97
C GLU A 16 4.99 23.40 5.42
N GLN A 17 5.57 24.58 5.26
CA GLN A 17 4.88 25.74 4.69
C GLN A 17 4.52 25.50 3.23
N ASP A 18 5.47 25.02 2.44
CA ASP A 18 5.27 24.69 1.03
C ASP A 18 4.17 23.63 0.86
N LEU A 19 4.14 22.59 1.72
CA LEU A 19 3.12 21.55 1.68
C LEU A 19 1.72 22.08 1.98
N ARG A 20 1.60 23.01 2.93
CA ARG A 20 0.32 23.66 3.26
C ARG A 20 -0.26 24.39 2.05
N GLN A 21 0.61 25.03 1.27
CA GLN A 21 0.25 25.72 0.03
C GLN A 21 -0.06 24.71 -1.09
N ALA A 22 0.75 23.66 -1.20
CA ALA A 22 0.61 22.62 -2.21
C ALA A 22 -0.77 21.92 -2.20
N ILE A 23 -1.34 21.70 -0.99
CA ILE A 23 -2.69 21.12 -0.83
C ILE A 23 -3.76 22.04 -1.46
N GLN A 24 -3.58 23.35 -1.37
CA GLN A 24 -4.54 24.33 -1.89
C GLN A 24 -4.36 24.61 -3.38
N GLU A 25 -3.11 24.58 -3.87
CA GLU A 25 -2.74 24.96 -5.24
C GLU A 25 -2.71 23.78 -6.22
N GLY A 26 -3.02 22.57 -5.77
CA GLY A 26 -3.10 21.40 -6.66
C GLY A 26 -1.73 20.87 -7.10
N GLU A 27 -0.68 21.04 -6.28
CA GLU A 27 0.65 20.50 -6.55
C GLU A 27 0.76 18.99 -6.19
N LEU A 28 -0.21 18.46 -5.43
CA LEU A 28 -0.32 17.04 -5.15
C LEU A 28 -1.02 16.33 -6.30
N HIS A 29 -0.58 15.11 -6.60
CA HIS A 29 -1.26 14.22 -7.54
C HIS A 29 -1.11 12.77 -7.09
N LEU A 30 -1.99 11.89 -7.60
CA LEU A 30 -1.90 10.46 -7.35
C LEU A 30 -1.29 9.73 -8.54
N VAL A 31 -0.49 8.72 -8.23
CA VAL A 31 -0.15 7.65 -9.15
C VAL A 31 -0.65 6.34 -8.56
N TYR A 32 -0.90 5.35 -9.39
CA TYR A 32 -1.60 4.15 -9.02
C TYR A 32 -0.77 2.93 -9.39
N GLN A 33 -0.46 2.11 -8.38
CA GLN A 33 0.31 0.89 -8.61
C GLN A 33 -0.61 -0.32 -8.66
N PRO A 34 -0.54 -1.15 -9.73
CA PRO A 34 -1.42 -2.31 -9.86
C PRO A 34 -1.06 -3.41 -8.85
N GLN A 35 -2.11 -4.01 -8.30
CA GLN A 35 -2.10 -5.28 -7.58
C GLN A 35 -2.68 -6.35 -8.49
N ALA A 36 -2.09 -7.54 -8.53
CA ALA A 36 -2.52 -8.56 -9.46
C ALA A 36 -2.38 -9.99 -8.92
N LYS A 37 -3.19 -10.90 -9.48
CA LYS A 37 -3.05 -12.34 -9.31
C LYS A 37 -1.75 -12.83 -9.93
N ILE A 38 -0.89 -13.48 -9.15
CA ILE A 38 0.44 -13.88 -9.62
C ILE A 38 0.43 -15.05 -10.60
N HIS A 39 -0.66 -15.81 -10.68
CA HIS A 39 -0.80 -16.93 -11.61
C HIS A 39 -1.35 -16.50 -12.96
N THR A 40 -2.30 -15.59 -13.00
CA THR A 40 -3.01 -15.17 -14.22
C THR A 40 -2.57 -13.80 -14.74
N GLY A 41 -1.99 -12.95 -13.87
CA GLY A 41 -1.72 -11.54 -14.17
C GLY A 41 -2.97 -10.67 -14.13
N GLU A 42 -4.11 -11.21 -13.70
CA GLU A 42 -5.33 -10.44 -13.57
C GLU A 42 -5.18 -9.33 -12.53
N VAL A 43 -5.49 -8.10 -12.92
CA VAL A 43 -5.45 -6.93 -12.02
C VAL A 43 -6.64 -7.03 -11.07
N THR A 44 -6.38 -6.96 -9.78
CA THR A 44 -7.39 -7.01 -8.71
C THR A 44 -7.71 -5.64 -8.13
N GLY A 45 -6.76 -4.71 -8.21
CA GLY A 45 -6.91 -3.36 -7.69
C GLY A 45 -5.67 -2.50 -7.95
N PHE A 46 -5.69 -1.32 -7.36
CA PHE A 46 -4.57 -0.37 -7.41
C PHE A 46 -4.35 0.23 -6.03
N GLU A 47 -3.09 0.49 -5.69
CA GLU A 47 -2.72 1.32 -4.55
C GLU A 47 -2.52 2.77 -5.00
N ALA A 48 -3.20 3.70 -4.34
CA ALA A 48 -3.07 5.13 -4.58
C ALA A 48 -1.87 5.69 -3.81
N LEU A 49 -0.92 6.22 -4.54
CA LEU A 49 0.35 6.72 -4.03
C LEU A 49 0.46 8.21 -4.28
N VAL A 50 0.47 9.02 -3.22
CA VAL A 50 0.59 10.47 -3.33
C VAL A 50 1.97 10.88 -3.82
N ARG A 51 1.99 11.89 -4.70
CA ARG A 51 3.18 12.54 -5.23
C ARG A 51 3.04 14.04 -5.10
N TRP A 52 4.14 14.72 -4.91
CA TRP A 52 4.18 16.18 -4.83
C TRP A 52 5.13 16.75 -5.87
N LYS A 53 4.58 17.54 -6.78
CA LYS A 53 5.35 18.24 -7.80
C LYS A 53 5.46 19.72 -7.42
N HIS A 54 6.50 20.03 -6.67
CA HIS A 54 6.76 21.40 -6.22
C HIS A 54 7.28 22.26 -7.38
N PRO A 55 6.78 23.50 -7.58
CA PRO A 55 7.11 24.33 -8.74
C PRO A 55 8.61 24.70 -8.84
N ILE A 56 9.31 24.77 -7.70
CA ILE A 56 10.74 25.14 -7.67
C ILE A 56 11.63 23.92 -7.41
N ARG A 57 11.21 23.00 -6.53
CA ARG A 57 12.02 21.84 -6.11
C ARG A 57 11.89 20.64 -7.06
N GLY A 58 10.89 20.65 -7.96
CA GLY A 58 10.52 19.47 -8.75
C GLY A 58 9.81 18.40 -7.89
N ASP A 59 10.08 17.15 -8.17
CA ASP A 59 9.44 16.03 -7.46
C ASP A 59 9.97 15.90 -6.04
N VAL A 60 9.10 16.12 -5.05
CA VAL A 60 9.42 15.93 -3.62
C VAL A 60 8.99 14.51 -3.21
N PRO A 61 9.92 13.66 -2.77
CA PRO A 61 9.60 12.27 -2.46
C PRO A 61 8.71 12.13 -1.22
N PRO A 62 7.74 11.18 -1.20
CA PRO A 62 6.85 10.95 -0.06
C PRO A 62 7.60 10.72 1.26
N GLY A 63 8.72 9.98 1.23
CA GLY A 63 9.56 9.75 2.41
C GLY A 63 10.14 11.03 3.05
N LEU A 64 10.10 12.16 2.35
CA LEU A 64 10.52 13.45 2.90
C LEU A 64 9.33 14.24 3.48
N PHE A 65 8.21 14.34 2.75
CA PHE A 65 7.12 15.22 3.18
C PHE A 65 6.05 14.54 4.06
N ILE A 66 5.82 13.24 3.92
CA ILE A 66 4.84 12.52 4.76
C ILE A 66 5.20 12.58 6.25
N PRO A 67 6.45 12.29 6.69
CA PRO A 67 6.81 12.43 8.11
C PRO A 67 6.62 13.86 8.63
N ILE A 68 6.88 14.89 7.79
CA ILE A 68 6.66 16.28 8.16
C ILE A 68 5.15 16.57 8.30
N ALA A 69 4.34 16.04 7.39
CA ALA A 69 2.88 16.16 7.45
C ALA A 69 2.31 15.51 8.72
N GLU A 70 2.81 14.35 9.12
CA GLU A 70 2.41 13.65 10.35
C GLU A 70 2.72 14.46 11.60
N GLU A 71 3.94 15.01 11.71
CA GLU A 71 4.35 15.82 12.86
C GLU A 71 3.56 17.13 12.96
N SER A 72 3.25 17.77 11.84
CA SER A 72 2.55 19.06 11.77
C SER A 72 1.01 18.97 11.72
N SER A 73 0.44 17.77 11.73
CA SER A 73 -1.00 17.50 11.51
C SER A 73 -1.51 17.82 10.10
N LEU A 74 -0.66 18.24 9.16
CA LEU A 74 -1.05 18.40 7.75
C LEU A 74 -1.45 17.09 7.11
N ILE A 75 -1.03 15.96 7.70
CA ILE A 75 -1.40 14.62 7.22
C ILE A 75 -2.92 14.42 7.19
N LEU A 76 -3.70 15.07 8.06
CA LEU A 76 -5.16 15.00 8.03
C LEU A 76 -5.71 15.60 6.73
N ALA A 77 -5.21 16.79 6.34
CA ALA A 77 -5.63 17.45 5.10
C ALA A 77 -5.10 16.71 3.85
N VAL A 78 -3.86 16.25 3.88
CA VAL A 78 -3.29 15.41 2.80
C VAL A 78 -4.11 14.14 2.64
N GLY A 79 -4.42 13.45 3.72
CA GLY A 79 -5.16 12.19 3.69
C GLY A 79 -6.61 12.37 3.24
N GLU A 80 -7.29 13.43 3.66
CA GLU A 80 -8.63 13.75 3.14
C GLU A 80 -8.57 13.97 1.61
N TRP A 81 -7.60 14.74 1.13
CA TRP A 81 -7.42 14.97 -0.30
C TRP A 81 -7.14 13.66 -1.06
N VAL A 82 -6.23 12.82 -0.55
CA VAL A 82 -5.90 11.52 -1.13
C VAL A 82 -7.13 10.61 -1.21
N LEU A 83 -7.88 10.48 -0.12
CA LEU A 83 -9.09 9.66 -0.07
C LEU A 83 -10.14 10.12 -1.10
N ARG A 84 -10.38 11.44 -1.21
CA ARG A 84 -11.33 12.00 -2.18
C ARG A 84 -10.90 11.72 -3.62
N GLU A 85 -9.63 11.98 -3.96
CA GLU A 85 -9.13 11.75 -5.31
C GLU A 85 -9.10 10.27 -5.67
N ALA A 86 -8.64 9.40 -4.77
CA ALA A 86 -8.60 7.95 -4.99
C ALA A 86 -10.00 7.36 -5.20
N CYS A 87 -10.97 7.73 -4.36
CA CYS A 87 -12.35 7.26 -4.50
C CYS A 87 -13.02 7.80 -5.77
N ARG A 88 -12.77 9.08 -6.11
CA ARG A 88 -13.29 9.70 -7.34
C ARG A 88 -12.76 8.98 -8.58
N GLU A 89 -11.47 8.71 -8.64
CA GLU A 89 -10.86 7.97 -9.74
C GLU A 89 -11.43 6.55 -9.84
N ALA A 90 -11.46 5.80 -8.73
CA ALA A 90 -11.96 4.43 -8.70
C ALA A 90 -13.43 4.32 -9.11
N ALA A 91 -14.26 5.33 -8.82
CA ALA A 91 -15.65 5.36 -9.22
C ALA A 91 -15.86 5.44 -10.75
N THR A 92 -14.83 5.92 -11.49
CA THR A 92 -14.88 5.97 -12.96
C THR A 92 -14.58 4.64 -13.64
N TRP A 93 -14.04 3.67 -12.92
CA TRP A 93 -13.59 2.42 -13.52
C TRP A 93 -14.75 1.54 -13.95
N THR A 94 -14.65 0.98 -15.15
CA THR A 94 -15.67 0.10 -15.74
C THR A 94 -15.74 -1.30 -15.09
N ARG A 95 -14.75 -1.64 -14.26
CA ARG A 95 -14.67 -2.90 -13.51
C ARG A 95 -14.65 -2.63 -12.01
N PRO A 96 -15.18 -3.53 -11.18
CA PRO A 96 -15.24 -3.36 -9.72
C PRO A 96 -13.90 -3.68 -9.04
N LEU A 97 -12.81 -3.07 -9.53
CA LEU A 97 -11.48 -3.20 -8.93
C LEU A 97 -11.40 -2.40 -7.63
N THR A 98 -10.56 -2.86 -6.70
CA THR A 98 -10.32 -2.19 -5.41
C THR A 98 -9.35 -1.03 -5.57
N ILE A 99 -9.51 -0.02 -4.72
CA ILE A 99 -8.57 1.08 -4.53
C ILE A 99 -8.06 1.06 -3.09
N ALA A 100 -6.76 0.89 -2.92
CA ALA A 100 -6.11 0.90 -1.62
C ALA A 100 -5.53 2.27 -1.32
N VAL A 101 -5.73 2.75 -0.08
CA VAL A 101 -5.27 4.06 0.39
C VAL A 101 -4.58 3.91 1.74
N ASN A 102 -3.36 4.41 1.82
CA ASN A 102 -2.58 4.45 3.05
C ASN A 102 -3.14 5.46 4.05
N VAL A 103 -3.31 5.04 5.30
CA VAL A 103 -3.76 5.86 6.43
C VAL A 103 -2.71 5.85 7.53
N SER A 104 -2.24 7.04 7.91
CA SER A 104 -1.24 7.19 8.97
C SER A 104 -1.82 6.93 10.35
N ALA A 105 -0.94 6.65 11.34
CA ALA A 105 -1.32 6.48 12.73
C ALA A 105 -2.16 7.67 13.27
N ARG A 106 -1.80 8.89 12.87
CA ARG A 106 -2.47 10.11 13.30
C ARG A 106 -3.90 10.23 12.75
N GLN A 107 -4.11 9.81 11.51
CA GLN A 107 -5.46 9.76 10.93
C GLN A 107 -6.30 8.65 11.56
N LEU A 108 -5.68 7.50 11.84
CA LEU A 108 -6.38 6.35 12.41
C LEU A 108 -6.97 6.63 13.80
N ILE A 109 -6.29 7.45 14.62
CA ILE A 109 -6.78 7.85 15.94
C ILE A 109 -7.68 9.10 15.90
N ASP A 110 -7.89 9.71 14.72
CA ASP A 110 -8.82 10.83 14.56
C ASP A 110 -10.26 10.32 14.59
N THR A 111 -11.07 10.88 15.49
CA THR A 111 -12.45 10.44 15.66
C THR A 111 -13.35 10.73 14.46
N GLY A 112 -12.95 11.65 13.58
CA GLY A 112 -13.69 12.05 12.38
C GLY A 112 -13.40 11.20 11.13
N LEU A 113 -12.44 10.26 11.17
CA LEU A 113 -12.03 9.53 9.96
C LEU A 113 -13.18 8.69 9.37
N ALA A 114 -13.97 8.01 10.19
CA ALA A 114 -15.06 7.18 9.70
C ALA A 114 -16.18 8.01 9.04
N GLU A 115 -16.53 9.16 9.63
CA GLU A 115 -17.48 10.12 9.07
C GLU A 115 -16.96 10.72 7.76
N LEU A 116 -15.69 11.06 7.71
CA LEU A 116 -15.05 11.55 6.49
C LEU A 116 -15.13 10.54 5.36
N ILE A 117 -14.76 9.28 5.61
CA ILE A 117 -14.83 8.20 4.62
C ILE A 117 -16.28 7.96 4.19
N GLN A 118 -17.23 7.93 5.12
CA GLN A 118 -18.65 7.81 4.79
C GLN A 118 -19.13 8.93 3.85
N SER A 119 -18.74 10.18 4.13
CA SER A 119 -19.05 11.33 3.28
C SER A 119 -18.44 11.19 1.88
N ILE A 120 -17.17 10.79 1.80
CA ILE A 120 -16.46 10.59 0.53
C ILE A 120 -17.12 9.49 -0.33
N LEU A 121 -17.46 8.36 0.28
CA LEU A 121 -18.13 7.25 -0.42
C LEU A 121 -19.51 7.69 -0.95
N ALA A 122 -20.26 8.48 -0.16
CA ALA A 122 -21.52 9.03 -0.60
C ALA A 122 -21.38 10.05 -1.74
N GLU A 123 -20.36 10.93 -1.68
CA GLU A 123 -20.08 11.92 -2.72
C GLU A 123 -19.63 11.28 -4.05
N THR A 124 -18.77 10.27 -3.97
CA THR A 124 -18.17 9.62 -5.15
C THR A 124 -19.01 8.48 -5.70
N GLN A 125 -20.00 8.01 -4.94
CA GLN A 125 -20.81 6.82 -5.25
C GLN A 125 -19.98 5.53 -5.41
N LEU A 126 -18.79 5.49 -4.80
CA LEU A 126 -17.95 4.30 -4.75
C LEU A 126 -18.54 3.30 -3.75
N SER A 127 -18.73 2.05 -4.17
CA SER A 127 -19.11 0.96 -3.26
C SER A 127 -18.07 0.77 -2.15
N PRO A 128 -18.45 0.75 -0.86
CA PRO A 128 -17.52 0.68 0.25
C PRO A 128 -16.53 -0.48 0.19
N GLU A 129 -16.97 -1.65 -0.28
CA GLU A 129 -16.14 -2.85 -0.45
C GLU A 129 -15.03 -2.70 -1.50
N ARG A 130 -15.06 -1.64 -2.30
CA ARG A 130 -14.00 -1.31 -3.24
C ARG A 130 -12.94 -0.40 -2.65
N LEU A 131 -13.17 0.19 -1.49
CA LEU A 131 -12.16 0.95 -0.75
C LEU A 131 -11.44 0.04 0.23
N GLU A 132 -10.12 -0.03 0.11
CA GLU A 132 -9.23 -0.69 1.05
C GLU A 132 -8.42 0.37 1.80
N ILE A 133 -8.46 0.33 3.12
CA ILE A 133 -7.64 1.18 3.99
C ILE A 133 -6.41 0.38 4.43
N GLU A 134 -5.24 0.87 4.08
CA GLU A 134 -3.96 0.30 4.46
C GLU A 134 -3.41 1.00 5.70
N VAL A 135 -3.10 0.23 6.73
CA VAL A 135 -2.56 0.73 8.00
C VAL A 135 -1.31 -0.05 8.36
N THR A 136 -0.24 0.65 8.70
CA THR A 136 1.00 -0.03 9.12
C THR A 136 0.83 -0.67 10.49
N GLU A 137 1.61 -1.71 10.77
CA GLU A 137 1.66 -2.34 12.08
C GLU A 137 1.91 -1.31 13.21
N THR A 138 2.85 -0.39 12.99
CA THR A 138 3.18 0.67 13.97
C THR A 138 1.99 1.61 14.22
N ALA A 139 1.17 1.88 13.22
CA ALA A 139 -0.02 2.71 13.37
C ALA A 139 -1.05 2.08 14.32
N LEU A 140 -1.23 0.76 14.23
CA LEU A 140 -2.18 0.02 15.08
C LEU A 140 -1.78 0.00 16.56
N ILE A 141 -0.48 -0.05 16.85
CA ILE A 141 0.03 -0.13 18.24
C ILE A 141 0.22 1.24 18.90
N SER A 142 0.14 2.33 18.18
CA SER A 142 0.33 3.68 18.73
C SER A 142 -0.75 4.07 19.74
N ASP A 143 -2.01 3.75 19.47
CA ASP A 143 -3.18 3.82 20.38
C ASP A 143 -4.16 2.70 19.98
N PRO A 144 -3.97 1.47 20.50
CA PRO A 144 -4.73 0.31 20.07
C PRO A 144 -6.23 0.45 20.27
N SER A 145 -6.65 1.11 21.36
CA SER A 145 -8.08 1.26 21.67
C SER A 145 -8.79 2.15 20.66
N ARG A 146 -8.21 3.30 20.31
CA ARG A 146 -8.76 4.21 19.31
C ARG A 146 -8.68 3.62 17.91
N ALA A 147 -7.56 2.99 17.58
CA ALA A 147 -7.41 2.29 16.30
C ALA A 147 -8.51 1.24 16.11
N LEU A 148 -8.74 0.39 17.13
CA LEU A 148 -9.77 -0.63 17.08
C LEU A 148 -11.18 -0.05 16.91
N GLU A 149 -11.51 1.03 17.65
CA GLU A 149 -12.79 1.72 17.52
C GLU A 149 -12.99 2.25 16.09
N THR A 150 -12.00 2.96 15.56
CA THR A 150 -12.06 3.51 14.19
C THR A 150 -12.19 2.41 13.14
N LEU A 151 -11.37 1.35 13.23
CA LEU A 151 -11.43 0.24 12.28
C LEU A 151 -12.78 -0.50 12.33
N ASN A 152 -13.36 -0.72 13.51
CA ASN A 152 -14.69 -1.32 13.62
C ASN A 152 -15.76 -0.44 12.95
N ARG A 153 -15.68 0.88 13.09
CA ARG A 153 -16.60 1.80 12.41
C ARG A 153 -16.44 1.73 10.89
N LEU A 154 -15.22 1.65 10.38
CA LEU A 154 -14.94 1.44 8.95
C LEU A 154 -15.49 0.09 8.44
N LYS A 155 -15.35 -0.97 9.23
CA LYS A 155 -15.94 -2.28 8.91
C LYS A 155 -17.47 -2.22 8.83
N VAL A 156 -18.13 -1.47 9.70
CA VAL A 156 -19.59 -1.27 9.63
C VAL A 156 -20.01 -0.57 8.34
N LEU A 157 -19.16 0.31 7.78
CA LEU A 157 -19.38 0.92 6.48
C LEU A 157 -19.20 -0.06 5.30
N GLY A 158 -18.54 -1.20 5.51
CA GLY A 158 -18.22 -2.18 4.47
C GLY A 158 -16.82 -2.00 3.84
N VAL A 159 -15.99 -1.13 4.41
CA VAL A 159 -14.61 -0.88 3.95
C VAL A 159 -13.69 -2.05 4.29
N THR A 160 -12.77 -2.38 3.41
CA THR A 160 -11.75 -3.41 3.61
C THR A 160 -10.54 -2.83 4.35
N ILE A 161 -9.97 -3.60 5.28
CA ILE A 161 -8.79 -3.18 6.06
C ILE A 161 -7.61 -4.11 5.78
N ALA A 162 -6.51 -3.54 5.33
CA ALA A 162 -5.25 -4.25 5.14
C ALA A 162 -4.19 -3.78 6.15
N MET A 163 -3.50 -4.74 6.77
CA MET A 163 -2.30 -4.43 7.55
C MET A 163 -1.10 -4.40 6.61
N ASP A 164 -0.42 -3.25 6.58
CA ASP A 164 0.76 -3.01 5.74
C ASP A 164 2.08 -3.13 6.51
N ASP A 165 3.18 -3.29 5.78
CA ASP A 165 4.56 -3.42 6.31
C ASP A 165 4.73 -4.55 7.35
N PHE A 166 3.95 -5.65 7.23
CA PHE A 166 3.96 -6.72 8.21
C PHE A 166 5.35 -7.35 8.36
N GLY A 167 5.81 -7.43 9.62
CA GLY A 167 7.07 -8.04 10.01
C GLY A 167 8.23 -7.05 10.17
N THR A 168 8.05 -5.76 9.89
CA THR A 168 9.08 -4.73 10.07
C THR A 168 9.10 -4.15 11.50
N GLY A 169 8.02 -4.35 12.26
CA GLY A 169 7.83 -3.84 13.61
C GLY A 169 7.90 -4.93 14.71
N TYR A 170 7.39 -4.61 15.87
CA TYR A 170 7.23 -5.52 16.99
C TYR A 170 5.93 -6.31 16.88
N SER A 171 5.78 -7.11 15.80
CA SER A 171 4.57 -7.90 15.58
C SER A 171 4.26 -8.80 16.76
N SER A 172 3.27 -8.40 17.55
CA SER A 172 2.63 -9.32 18.46
C SER A 172 1.51 -10.04 17.69
N LEU A 173 1.56 -11.37 17.64
CA LEU A 173 0.48 -12.18 17.08
C LEU A 173 -0.89 -11.85 17.70
N SER A 174 -0.91 -11.32 18.93
CA SER A 174 -2.11 -10.82 19.58
C SER A 174 -2.74 -9.67 18.79
N ASN A 175 -1.94 -8.74 18.25
CA ASN A 175 -2.45 -7.60 17.50
C ASN A 175 -3.22 -8.03 16.24
N VAL A 176 -2.68 -9.00 15.48
CA VAL A 176 -3.35 -9.53 14.28
C VAL A 176 -4.73 -10.12 14.59
N ARG A 177 -4.93 -10.68 15.80
CA ARG A 177 -6.21 -11.28 16.22
C ARG A 177 -7.22 -10.26 16.75
N GLU A 178 -6.75 -9.13 17.30
CA GLU A 178 -7.61 -8.12 17.92
C GLU A 178 -8.22 -7.17 16.91
N PHE A 179 -7.50 -6.87 15.82
CA PHE A 179 -7.98 -5.93 14.81
C PHE A 179 -8.82 -6.62 13.74
N PRO A 180 -9.87 -5.97 13.22
CA PRO A 180 -10.78 -6.53 12.21
C PRO A 180 -10.16 -6.44 10.80
N LEU A 181 -9.05 -7.15 10.60
CA LEU A 181 -8.28 -7.17 9.36
C LEU A 181 -8.92 -8.09 8.33
N ASP A 182 -8.87 -7.70 7.07
CA ASP A 182 -9.30 -8.49 5.92
C ASP A 182 -8.11 -9.03 5.12
N LYS A 183 -6.91 -8.44 5.27
CA LYS A 183 -5.73 -8.76 4.47
C LYS A 183 -4.44 -8.38 5.20
N ILE A 184 -3.35 -9.07 4.87
CA ILE A 184 -2.00 -8.74 5.32
C ILE A 184 -1.10 -8.55 4.11
N LYS A 185 -0.25 -7.48 4.12
CA LYS A 185 0.75 -7.19 3.10
C LYS A 185 2.13 -7.44 3.70
N ILE A 186 2.92 -8.31 3.08
CA ILE A 186 4.29 -8.60 3.51
C ILE A 186 5.21 -7.58 2.88
N ASP A 187 5.96 -6.86 3.73
CA ASP A 187 6.90 -5.83 3.31
C ASP A 187 7.97 -6.36 2.34
N ARG A 188 8.33 -5.51 1.39
CA ARG A 188 9.32 -5.78 0.34
C ARG A 188 10.69 -6.24 0.86
N SER A 189 11.08 -5.86 2.08
CA SER A 189 12.38 -6.26 2.65
C SER A 189 12.50 -7.76 2.84
N PHE A 190 11.38 -8.48 3.03
CA PHE A 190 11.33 -9.93 3.10
C PHE A 190 11.23 -10.59 1.72
N ILE A 191 10.69 -9.89 0.74
CA ILE A 191 10.49 -10.41 -0.63
C ILE A 191 11.76 -10.28 -1.45
N LYS A 192 12.53 -9.20 -1.23
CA LYS A 192 13.78 -8.95 -1.94
C LYS A 192 14.75 -10.11 -1.77
N ALA A 193 15.13 -10.72 -2.92
CA ALA A 193 16.03 -11.87 -3.00
C ALA A 193 15.58 -13.10 -2.16
N VAL A 194 14.29 -13.25 -1.87
CA VAL A 194 13.72 -14.33 -1.07
C VAL A 194 14.09 -15.72 -1.59
N HIS A 195 14.22 -15.88 -2.91
CA HIS A 195 14.61 -17.13 -3.57
C HIS A 195 16.04 -17.56 -3.23
N ALA A 196 16.94 -16.62 -2.88
CA ALA A 196 18.33 -16.87 -2.55
C ALA A 196 18.63 -16.77 -1.04
N ASN A 197 17.75 -16.16 -0.25
CA ASN A 197 17.92 -15.93 1.18
C ASN A 197 17.07 -16.93 1.99
N LYS A 198 17.70 -17.95 2.56
CA LYS A 198 17.02 -18.99 3.35
C LYS A 198 16.26 -18.43 4.57
N GLN A 199 16.79 -17.38 5.21
CA GLN A 199 16.17 -16.77 6.38
C GLN A 199 14.91 -15.97 5.97
N ALA A 200 14.99 -15.15 4.93
CA ALA A 200 13.82 -14.45 4.38
C ALA A 200 12.75 -15.44 3.91
N ALA A 201 13.15 -16.51 3.20
CA ALA A 201 12.22 -17.56 2.78
C ALA A 201 11.52 -18.23 3.96
N ALA A 202 12.22 -18.50 5.06
CA ALA A 202 11.61 -19.09 6.27
C ALA A 202 10.59 -18.14 6.91
N ILE A 203 10.90 -16.84 6.98
CA ILE A 203 9.98 -15.81 7.50
C ILE A 203 8.72 -15.73 6.64
N VAL A 204 8.88 -15.61 5.31
CA VAL A 204 7.74 -15.50 4.38
C VAL A 204 6.81 -16.72 4.48
N ARG A 205 7.37 -17.94 4.59
CA ARG A 205 6.59 -19.16 4.82
C ARG A 205 5.85 -19.14 6.15
N ALA A 206 6.51 -18.72 7.23
CA ALA A 206 5.90 -18.64 8.55
C ALA A 206 4.73 -17.65 8.58
N VAL A 207 4.92 -16.47 7.98
CA VAL A 207 3.85 -15.45 7.85
C VAL A 207 2.69 -16.01 7.05
N ARG A 208 2.96 -16.65 5.91
CA ARG A 208 1.92 -17.24 5.09
C ARG A 208 1.10 -18.28 5.85
N LEU A 209 1.77 -19.23 6.53
CA LEU A 209 1.10 -20.28 7.33
C LEU A 209 0.26 -19.67 8.46
N LEU A 210 0.75 -18.61 9.09
CA LEU A 210 0.00 -17.88 10.09
C LEU A 210 -1.29 -17.28 9.49
N CYS A 211 -1.17 -16.58 8.37
CA CYS A 211 -2.31 -15.97 7.69
C CYS A 211 -3.33 -17.03 7.23
N ASP A 212 -2.87 -18.16 6.68
CA ASP A 212 -3.73 -19.28 6.33
C ASP A 212 -4.50 -19.82 7.55
N GLY A 213 -3.83 -19.95 8.70
CA GLY A 213 -4.45 -20.38 9.95
C GLY A 213 -5.47 -19.41 10.54
N LEU A 214 -5.35 -18.12 10.20
CA LEU A 214 -6.28 -17.07 10.59
C LEU A 214 -7.37 -16.80 9.53
N GLY A 215 -7.29 -17.44 8.36
CA GLY A 215 -8.20 -17.19 7.23
C GLY A 215 -8.00 -15.81 6.58
N LEU A 216 -6.81 -15.21 6.74
CA LEU A 216 -6.48 -13.90 6.17
C LEU A 216 -5.72 -14.05 4.85
N PRO A 217 -6.20 -13.47 3.75
CA PRO A 217 -5.43 -13.33 2.53
C PRO A 217 -4.10 -12.59 2.77
N VAL A 218 -3.05 -13.03 2.07
CA VAL A 218 -1.74 -12.41 2.15
C VAL A 218 -1.26 -11.97 0.78
N ILE A 219 -0.77 -10.73 0.69
CA ILE A 219 -0.17 -10.13 -0.50
C ILE A 219 1.34 -9.99 -0.29
N ALA A 220 2.13 -10.24 -1.32
CA ALA A 220 3.56 -9.98 -1.33
C ALA A 220 3.86 -8.64 -2.03
N GLU A 221 4.61 -7.77 -1.36
CA GLU A 221 4.99 -6.48 -1.89
C GLU A 221 6.42 -6.44 -2.44
N GLY A 222 6.65 -5.46 -3.36
CA GLY A 222 7.97 -5.21 -3.88
C GLY A 222 8.56 -6.33 -4.72
N VAL A 223 7.71 -7.09 -5.44
CA VAL A 223 8.16 -8.12 -6.38
C VAL A 223 8.80 -7.45 -7.59
N GLU A 224 10.12 -7.60 -7.73
CA GLU A 224 10.92 -6.95 -8.77
C GLU A 224 11.49 -7.92 -9.80
N THR A 225 11.63 -9.21 -9.45
CA THR A 225 12.29 -10.20 -10.30
C THR A 225 11.42 -11.44 -10.59
N PRO A 226 11.62 -12.10 -11.73
CA PRO A 226 10.95 -13.37 -12.03
C PRO A 226 11.23 -14.49 -11.03
N ASP A 227 12.40 -14.49 -10.40
CA ASP A 227 12.79 -15.50 -9.41
C ASP A 227 12.02 -15.32 -8.10
N GLU A 228 11.78 -14.07 -7.66
CA GLU A 228 10.90 -13.75 -6.53
C GLU A 228 9.47 -14.20 -6.81
N LEU A 229 8.94 -13.85 -8.00
CA LEU A 229 7.60 -14.27 -8.42
C LEU A 229 7.46 -15.80 -8.47
N HIS A 230 8.48 -16.50 -8.99
CA HIS A 230 8.50 -17.96 -9.02
C HIS A 230 8.47 -18.57 -7.61
N PHE A 231 9.28 -18.02 -6.68
CA PHE A 231 9.27 -18.42 -5.29
C PHE A 231 7.88 -18.27 -4.68
N LEU A 232 7.25 -17.11 -4.82
CA LEU A 232 5.92 -16.82 -4.27
C LEU A 232 4.85 -17.75 -4.83
N ARG A 233 4.88 -18.04 -6.13
CA ARG A 233 3.99 -19.03 -6.76
C ARG A 233 4.14 -20.42 -6.15
N LYS A 234 5.39 -20.87 -5.94
CA LYS A 234 5.70 -22.16 -5.33
C LYS A 234 5.22 -22.24 -3.88
N GLU A 235 5.34 -21.14 -3.15
CA GLU A 235 4.85 -21.07 -1.76
C GLU A 235 3.33 -20.84 -1.68
N GLY A 236 2.63 -20.73 -2.84
CA GLY A 236 1.17 -20.68 -2.92
C GLY A 236 0.57 -19.30 -2.59
N PHE A 237 1.31 -18.23 -2.77
CA PHE A 237 0.73 -16.90 -2.78
C PHE A 237 -0.22 -16.74 -3.97
N THR A 238 -1.24 -15.90 -3.80
CA THR A 238 -2.25 -15.65 -4.85
C THR A 238 -2.09 -14.27 -5.46
N ASP A 239 -1.71 -13.29 -4.68
CA ASP A 239 -1.67 -11.88 -5.06
C ASP A 239 -0.30 -11.28 -4.76
N ALA A 240 0.11 -10.32 -5.57
CA ALA A 240 1.32 -9.55 -5.35
C ALA A 240 1.25 -8.15 -5.96
N GLN A 241 2.18 -7.31 -5.52
CA GLN A 241 2.44 -5.97 -6.01
C GLN A 241 3.95 -5.77 -6.16
N GLY A 242 4.38 -5.00 -7.15
CA GLY A 242 5.78 -4.69 -7.36
C GLY A 242 6.09 -4.28 -8.79
N TYR A 243 7.30 -3.80 -9.04
CA TYR A 243 7.68 -3.29 -10.36
C TYR A 243 7.66 -4.34 -11.47
N LEU A 244 7.81 -5.62 -11.13
CA LEU A 244 7.65 -6.70 -12.11
C LEU A 244 6.22 -6.82 -12.63
N LEU A 245 5.22 -6.50 -11.80
CA LEU A 245 3.81 -6.51 -12.17
C LEU A 245 3.37 -5.19 -12.78
N GLY A 246 3.96 -4.08 -12.33
CA GLY A 246 3.72 -2.75 -12.85
C GLY A 246 4.28 -1.66 -11.94
N ALA A 247 4.91 -0.67 -12.55
CA ALA A 247 5.27 0.56 -11.86
C ALA A 247 4.01 1.40 -11.59
N PRO A 248 4.04 2.31 -10.60
CA PRO A 248 2.97 3.27 -10.43
C PRO A 248 2.76 4.12 -11.70
N VAL A 249 1.52 4.25 -12.14
CA VAL A 249 1.13 4.98 -13.36
C VAL A 249 0.18 6.13 -13.03
N PRO A 250 0.12 7.20 -13.84
CA PRO A 250 -0.86 8.27 -13.67
C PRO A 250 -2.27 7.79 -14.01
N ALA A 251 -3.30 8.50 -13.53
CA ALA A 251 -4.71 8.19 -13.78
C ALA A 251 -5.04 8.00 -15.27
N SER A 252 -4.41 8.77 -16.15
CA SER A 252 -4.60 8.67 -17.60
C SER A 252 -4.26 7.30 -18.22
N GLU A 253 -3.44 6.51 -17.54
CA GLU A 253 -3.05 5.16 -18.01
C GLU A 253 -3.90 4.04 -17.42
N ILE A 254 -4.65 4.31 -16.32
CA ILE A 254 -5.45 3.30 -15.63
C ILE A 254 -6.52 2.71 -16.55
N ALA A 255 -7.22 3.53 -17.34
CA ALA A 255 -8.29 3.07 -18.22
C ALA A 255 -7.84 1.90 -19.11
N ARG A 256 -6.60 1.96 -19.63
CA ARG A 256 -6.02 0.88 -20.43
C ARG A 256 -5.77 -0.38 -19.60
N LEU A 257 -5.27 -0.25 -18.38
CA LEU A 257 -5.01 -1.40 -17.47
C LEU A 257 -6.32 -2.05 -17.03
N VAL A 258 -7.33 -1.25 -16.71
CA VAL A 258 -8.68 -1.71 -16.34
C VAL A 258 -9.35 -2.43 -17.53
N PHE A 259 -9.22 -1.90 -18.74
CA PHE A 259 -9.79 -2.52 -19.94
C PHE A 259 -9.13 -3.87 -20.26
N ASN A 260 -7.80 -3.92 -20.30
CA ASN A 260 -7.05 -5.15 -20.58
C ASN A 260 -7.14 -6.15 -19.43
N ASN A 261 -7.20 -5.68 -18.22
CA ASN A 261 -7.29 -6.42 -16.95
C ASN A 261 -6.25 -7.53 -16.73
N VAL A 262 -5.20 -7.57 -17.50
CA VAL A 262 -4.14 -8.58 -17.40
C VAL A 262 -2.78 -7.94 -17.62
N ILE A 263 -1.88 -8.20 -16.69
CA ILE A 263 -0.47 -7.88 -16.78
C ILE A 263 0.27 -9.09 -17.39
N LEU A 264 1.12 -8.85 -18.38
CA LEU A 264 1.93 -9.91 -18.98
C LEU A 264 3.03 -10.30 -18.00
N LEU A 265 2.82 -11.41 -17.31
CA LEU A 265 3.79 -11.97 -16.37
C LEU A 265 4.85 -12.79 -17.13
N PRO A 266 6.12 -12.80 -16.66
CA PRO A 266 7.13 -13.69 -17.18
C PRO A 266 6.65 -15.15 -17.09
N SER A 267 6.65 -15.85 -18.23
CA SER A 267 6.37 -17.28 -18.24
C SER A 267 7.50 -18.02 -17.51
N THR A 268 7.13 -18.99 -16.69
CA THR A 268 8.09 -19.88 -16.05
C THR A 268 8.79 -20.70 -17.16
N ARG A 269 9.93 -20.22 -17.64
CA ARG A 269 10.82 -21.09 -18.41
C ARG A 269 11.39 -22.11 -17.42
N VAL A 270 10.81 -23.30 -17.40
CA VAL A 270 11.46 -24.46 -16.84
C VAL A 270 12.78 -24.61 -17.65
N ARG A 271 13.92 -24.29 -17.01
CA ARG A 271 15.20 -24.77 -17.52
C ARG A 271 15.12 -26.29 -17.38
N ILE A 272 14.76 -26.96 -18.47
CA ILE A 272 15.06 -28.36 -18.64
C ILE A 272 16.59 -28.41 -18.72
N VAL A 273 17.23 -28.70 -17.60
CA VAL A 273 18.62 -29.12 -17.59
C VAL A 273 18.58 -30.47 -18.27
N SER A 274 18.92 -30.52 -19.55
CA SER A 274 19.16 -31.78 -20.26
C SER A 274 20.38 -32.41 -19.58
N GLU A 275 20.17 -33.44 -18.76
CA GLU A 275 21.15 -34.46 -18.47
C GLU A 275 21.44 -35.22 -19.76
N ALA A 276 22.33 -34.71 -20.59
CA ALA A 276 22.85 -35.39 -21.72
C ALA A 276 24.30 -34.92 -21.95
N ALA A 277 25.21 -35.39 -21.13
CA ALA A 277 26.63 -35.56 -21.48
C ALA A 277 27.38 -36.27 -20.36
N ALA A 278 27.12 -37.57 -20.19
CA ALA A 278 28.05 -38.47 -19.55
C ALA A 278 27.93 -39.83 -20.25
N GLN A 279 28.63 -39.95 -21.34
CA GLN A 279 29.16 -41.24 -21.88
C GLN A 279 30.56 -40.98 -22.35
#